data_21a741b1da543da0da3ca172e9b17604
#
_entry.id   21a741b1da543da0da3ca172e9b17604
#
_cell.length_a   1.000
_cell.length_b   1.000
_cell.length_c   1.000
_cell.angle_alpha   90.00
_cell.angle_beta   90.00
_cell.angle_gamma   90.00
#
_symmetry.space_group_name_H-M   'P 1'
#
loop_
_entity.id
_entity.type
_entity.pdbx_description
1 polymer ?
#
loop_
_entity_poly.entity_id
_entity_poly.type
_entity_poly.pdbx_seq_one_letter_code
_entity_poly.pdbx_strand_id
1 'polypeptide(L)'
;MNFDVSKAIQYFQKVVTEHYADFQGRVGRRDFWAYVAVYVAIAIIAGVLQSMIGLGLISLVQLALLLPTAGITARRLQDTGQNGSLVWMLMVPLLISSLVTFLTAMTFRAVVLLLPLLSIMWLITLISLGAAVYLIYLCLQPGTPGTNQYGPEPAMAV
;
A
#
# COMPACT_ATOMS: atom_id res chain seq x y z
N MET A 1 11.71 -15.77 -18.06
CA MET A 1 10.82 -14.60 -18.07
C MET A 1 11.53 -13.50 -17.30
N ASN A 2 12.15 -12.55 -18.01
CA ASN A 2 12.99 -11.53 -17.38
C ASN A 2 12.10 -10.42 -16.79
N PHE A 3 12.27 -10.12 -15.52
CA PHE A 3 11.64 -8.96 -14.88
C PHE A 3 12.39 -7.70 -15.34
N ASP A 4 11.67 -6.80 -16.02
CA ASP A 4 12.24 -5.54 -16.51
C ASP A 4 12.04 -4.44 -15.47
N VAL A 5 13.11 -4.11 -14.78
CA VAL A 5 13.11 -3.08 -13.72
C VAL A 5 12.70 -1.70 -14.27
N SER A 6 13.13 -1.36 -15.49
CA SER A 6 12.81 -0.07 -16.12
C SER A 6 11.32 0.07 -16.35
N LYS A 7 10.68 -0.98 -16.85
CA LYS A 7 9.22 -1.00 -17.05
C LYS A 7 8.47 -0.96 -15.72
N ALA A 8 8.96 -1.65 -14.67
CA ALA A 8 8.35 -1.60 -13.34
C ALA A 8 8.37 -0.17 -12.77
N ILE A 9 9.49 0.55 -12.91
CA ILE A 9 9.61 1.94 -12.48
C ILE A 9 8.66 2.85 -13.28
N GLN A 10 8.61 2.70 -14.59
CA GLN A 10 7.70 3.47 -15.45
C GLN A 10 6.24 3.21 -15.09
N TYR A 11 5.88 1.95 -14.84
CA TYR A 11 4.53 1.60 -14.41
C TYR A 11 4.19 2.20 -13.04
N PHE A 12 5.12 2.15 -12.08
CA PHE A 12 4.94 2.80 -10.78
C PHE A 12 4.72 4.31 -10.95
N GLN A 13 5.55 4.99 -11.74
CA GLN A 13 5.39 6.41 -12.04
C GLN A 13 4.01 6.70 -12.64
N LYS A 14 3.59 5.91 -13.63
CA LYS A 14 2.27 6.04 -14.25
C LYS A 14 1.14 5.92 -13.23
N VAL A 15 1.20 4.93 -12.32
CA VAL A 15 0.19 4.78 -11.27
C VAL A 15 0.14 5.99 -10.34
N VAL A 16 1.30 6.53 -9.95
CA VAL A 16 1.37 7.66 -9.02
C VAL A 16 0.98 8.99 -9.69
N THR A 17 1.19 9.16 -10.98
CA THR A 17 0.90 10.43 -11.69
C THR A 17 -0.46 10.46 -12.37
N GLU A 18 -0.86 9.35 -13.02
CA GLU A 18 -2.06 9.30 -13.85
C GLU A 18 -3.24 8.58 -13.17
N HIS A 19 -2.95 7.65 -12.24
CA HIS A 19 -3.95 6.81 -11.56
C HIS A 19 -3.86 6.93 -10.03
N TYR A 20 -3.56 8.13 -9.52
CA TYR A 20 -3.26 8.38 -8.09
C TYR A 20 -4.39 7.94 -7.15
N ALA A 21 -5.63 8.19 -7.51
CA ALA A 21 -6.82 7.84 -6.72
C ALA A 21 -7.85 7.07 -7.58
N ASP A 22 -7.37 6.19 -8.45
CA ASP A 22 -8.23 5.40 -9.31
C ASP A 22 -8.52 4.03 -8.67
N PHE A 23 -9.77 3.84 -8.25
CA PHE A 23 -10.25 2.64 -7.55
C PHE A 23 -11.08 1.71 -8.44
N GLN A 24 -11.24 2.05 -9.72
CA GLN A 24 -12.08 1.29 -10.66
C GLN A 24 -11.26 0.55 -11.71
N GLY A 25 -11.78 -0.57 -12.18
CA GLY A 25 -11.13 -1.39 -13.19
C GLY A 25 -10.32 -2.55 -12.59
N ARG A 26 -9.45 -3.14 -13.39
CA ARG A 26 -8.73 -4.36 -13.03
C ARG A 26 -7.23 -4.17 -13.26
N VAL A 27 -6.41 -4.79 -12.39
CA VAL A 27 -4.95 -4.82 -12.51
C VAL A 27 -4.46 -6.26 -12.44
N GLY A 28 -3.66 -6.65 -13.43
CA GLY A 28 -3.06 -7.97 -13.53
C GLY A 28 -2.08 -8.27 -12.38
N ARG A 29 -1.92 -9.55 -12.06
CA ARG A 29 -1.03 -9.98 -10.98
C ARG A 29 0.41 -9.48 -11.17
N ARG A 30 0.94 -9.54 -12.39
CA ARG A 30 2.31 -9.12 -12.68
C ARG A 30 2.51 -7.62 -12.45
N ASP A 31 1.60 -6.80 -12.95
CA ASP A 31 1.67 -5.34 -12.83
C ASP A 31 1.52 -4.89 -11.37
N PHE A 32 0.62 -5.55 -10.62
CA PHE A 32 0.47 -5.31 -9.18
C PHE A 32 1.77 -5.57 -8.42
N TRP A 33 2.40 -6.75 -8.63
CA TRP A 33 3.63 -7.09 -7.93
C TRP A 33 4.83 -6.27 -8.38
N ALA A 34 4.86 -5.80 -9.65
CA ALA A 34 5.85 -4.85 -10.12
C ALA A 34 5.76 -3.50 -9.36
N TYR A 35 4.54 -2.98 -9.17
CA TYR A 35 4.31 -1.80 -8.33
C TYR A 35 4.77 -2.02 -6.89
N VAL A 36 4.37 -3.14 -6.27
CA VAL A 36 4.74 -3.47 -4.89
C VAL A 36 6.26 -3.55 -4.72
N ALA A 37 6.98 -4.14 -5.68
CA ALA A 37 8.44 -4.24 -5.61
C ALA A 37 9.11 -2.85 -5.58
N VAL A 38 8.66 -1.91 -6.43
CA VAL A 38 9.17 -0.53 -6.44
C VAL A 38 8.78 0.21 -5.15
N TYR A 39 7.53 0.04 -4.68
CA TYR A 39 7.08 0.62 -3.41
C TYR A 39 7.95 0.17 -2.23
N VAL A 40 8.22 -1.13 -2.12
CA VAL A 40 9.07 -1.69 -1.05
C VAL A 40 10.49 -1.14 -1.13
N ALA A 41 11.08 -1.03 -2.32
CA ALA A 41 12.40 -0.42 -2.50
C ALA A 41 12.43 1.04 -1.99
N ILE A 42 11.41 1.84 -2.35
CA ILE A 42 11.27 3.23 -1.86
C ILE A 42 11.12 3.27 -0.34
N ALA A 43 10.31 2.38 0.23
CA ALA A 43 10.10 2.31 1.68
C ALA A 43 11.37 1.95 2.43
N ILE A 44 12.19 1.02 1.91
CA ILE A 44 13.49 0.66 2.49
C ILE A 44 14.44 1.88 2.45
N ILE A 45 14.55 2.55 1.31
CA ILE A 45 15.41 3.73 1.17
C ILE A 45 14.96 4.84 2.14
N ALA A 46 13.65 5.10 2.22
CA ALA A 46 13.10 6.09 3.14
C ALA A 46 13.39 5.72 4.61
N GLY A 47 13.30 4.42 4.96
CA GLY A 47 13.62 3.93 6.30
C GLY A 47 15.10 4.10 6.67
N VAL A 48 16.01 3.82 5.74
CA VAL A 48 17.45 4.05 5.93
C VAL A 48 17.75 5.54 6.10
N LEU A 49 17.18 6.39 5.26
CA LEU A 49 17.37 7.83 5.37
C LEU A 49 16.79 8.39 6.69
N GLN A 50 15.65 7.86 7.13
CA GLN A 50 15.06 8.23 8.42
C GLN A 50 15.96 7.90 9.59
N SER A 51 16.65 6.74 9.58
CA SER A 51 17.58 6.35 10.65
C SER A 51 18.79 7.30 10.75
N MET A 52 19.14 7.97 9.64
CA MET A 52 20.26 8.93 9.59
C MET A 52 19.84 10.37 9.94
N ILE A 53 18.63 10.78 9.55
CA ILE A 53 18.20 12.18 9.59
C ILE A 53 17.13 12.43 10.66
N GLY A 54 16.38 11.40 11.08
CA GLY A 54 15.37 11.50 12.14
C GLY A 54 14.08 12.26 11.80
N LEU A 55 13.81 12.57 10.53
CA LEU A 55 12.74 13.49 10.09
C LEU A 55 11.37 12.84 9.83
N GLY A 56 11.10 11.62 10.29
CA GLY A 56 9.80 10.97 10.02
C GLY A 56 9.51 10.74 8.53
N LEU A 57 10.55 10.64 7.69
CA LEU A 57 10.44 10.53 6.23
C LEU A 57 9.58 9.35 5.77
N ILE A 58 9.67 8.21 6.46
CA ILE A 58 8.88 7.03 6.10
C ILE A 58 7.38 7.29 6.24
N SER A 59 6.96 8.02 7.28
CA SER A 59 5.55 8.38 7.47
C SER A 59 5.03 9.29 6.37
N LEU A 60 5.85 10.24 5.91
CA LEU A 60 5.50 11.12 4.78
C LEU A 60 5.36 10.32 3.48
N VAL A 61 6.30 9.41 3.20
CA VAL A 61 6.24 8.52 2.04
C VAL A 61 4.99 7.63 2.10
N GLN A 62 4.69 7.05 3.26
CA GLN A 62 3.49 6.23 3.45
C GLN A 62 2.21 7.02 3.22
N LEU A 63 2.11 8.24 3.74
CA LEU A 63 0.95 9.12 3.53
C LEU A 63 0.80 9.52 2.05
N ALA A 64 1.88 9.89 1.39
CA ALA A 64 1.87 10.26 -0.02
C ALA A 64 1.49 9.10 -0.94
N LEU A 65 1.93 7.88 -0.63
CA LEU A 65 1.65 6.70 -1.44
C LEU A 65 0.42 5.90 -0.97
N LEU A 66 -0.30 6.36 0.06
CA LEU A 66 -1.47 5.66 0.60
C LEU A 66 -2.56 5.49 -0.45
N LEU A 67 -2.96 6.56 -1.11
CA LEU A 67 -4.04 6.55 -2.11
C LEU A 67 -3.69 5.72 -3.35
N PRO A 68 -2.53 5.91 -4.01
CA PRO A 68 -2.18 5.08 -5.16
C PRO A 68 -2.02 3.61 -4.80
N THR A 69 -1.48 3.30 -3.60
CA THR A 69 -1.40 1.91 -3.11
C THR A 69 -2.78 1.33 -2.83
N ALA A 70 -3.70 2.11 -2.26
CA ALA A 70 -5.08 1.70 -2.06
C ALA A 70 -5.78 1.45 -3.40
N GLY A 71 -5.63 2.36 -4.37
CA GLY A 71 -6.24 2.24 -5.70
C GLY A 71 -5.77 1.00 -6.45
N ILE A 72 -4.46 0.78 -6.54
CA ILE A 72 -3.94 -0.40 -7.25
C ILE A 72 -4.31 -1.71 -6.54
N THR A 73 -4.34 -1.72 -5.21
CA THR A 73 -4.76 -2.90 -4.44
C THR A 73 -6.26 -3.18 -4.63
N ALA A 74 -7.11 -2.15 -4.61
CA ALA A 74 -8.54 -2.29 -4.90
C ALA A 74 -8.77 -2.88 -6.30
N ARG A 75 -8.08 -2.35 -7.32
CA ARG A 75 -8.16 -2.87 -8.70
C ARG A 75 -7.63 -4.31 -8.83
N ARG A 76 -6.64 -4.69 -8.00
CA ARG A 76 -6.17 -6.06 -7.95
C ARG A 76 -7.21 -7.00 -7.31
N LEU A 77 -7.87 -6.59 -6.23
CA LEU A 77 -8.97 -7.33 -5.63
C LEU A 77 -10.14 -7.50 -6.61
N GLN A 78 -10.48 -6.45 -7.36
CA GLN A 78 -11.50 -6.49 -8.41
C GLN A 78 -11.13 -7.47 -9.54
N ASP A 79 -9.85 -7.62 -9.84
CA ASP A 79 -9.36 -8.61 -10.81
C ASP A 79 -9.59 -10.05 -10.33
N THR A 80 -9.49 -10.32 -9.03
CA THR A 80 -9.83 -11.64 -8.44
C THR A 80 -11.31 -11.83 -8.18
N GLY A 81 -12.18 -10.91 -8.61
CA GLY A 81 -13.62 -10.96 -8.39
C GLY A 81 -14.06 -10.49 -6.99
N GLN A 82 -13.15 -10.01 -6.16
CA GLN A 82 -13.44 -9.52 -4.81
C GLN A 82 -13.85 -8.03 -4.82
N ASN A 83 -14.50 -7.61 -3.73
CA ASN A 83 -14.85 -6.20 -3.59
C ASN A 83 -13.59 -5.37 -3.28
N GLY A 84 -13.30 -4.36 -4.11
CA GLY A 84 -12.16 -3.45 -3.92
C GLY A 84 -12.20 -2.69 -2.59
N SER A 85 -13.37 -2.53 -1.96
CA SER A 85 -13.50 -1.87 -0.65
C SER A 85 -12.77 -2.61 0.49
N LEU A 86 -12.43 -3.89 0.33
CA LEU A 86 -11.64 -4.65 1.30
C LEU A 86 -10.27 -4.01 1.58
N VAL A 87 -9.75 -3.22 0.64
CA VAL A 87 -8.50 -2.49 0.84
C VAL A 87 -8.52 -1.59 2.07
N TRP A 88 -9.68 -1.04 2.43
CA TRP A 88 -9.80 -0.12 3.56
C TRP A 88 -9.60 -0.81 4.91
N MET A 89 -9.74 -2.13 5.00
CA MET A 89 -9.38 -2.90 6.21
C MET A 89 -7.91 -2.74 6.60
N LEU A 90 -7.02 -2.50 5.61
CA LEU A 90 -5.61 -2.25 5.85
C LEU A 90 -5.28 -0.76 5.81
N MET A 91 -5.86 0.00 4.88
CA MET A 91 -5.51 1.41 4.67
C MET A 91 -5.92 2.31 5.83
N VAL A 92 -7.08 2.07 6.46
CA VAL A 92 -7.54 2.88 7.60
C VAL A 92 -6.61 2.73 8.82
N PRO A 93 -6.25 1.51 9.27
CA PRO A 93 -5.26 1.35 10.34
C PRO A 93 -3.89 1.94 10.00
N LEU A 94 -3.42 1.79 8.75
CA LEU A 94 -2.16 2.38 8.29
C LEU A 94 -2.20 3.91 8.32
N LEU A 95 -3.30 4.52 7.91
CA LEU A 95 -3.48 5.97 7.99
C LEU A 95 -3.42 6.45 9.45
N ILE A 96 -4.17 5.80 10.33
CA ILE A 96 -4.20 6.15 11.76
C ILE A 96 -2.79 6.01 12.35
N SER A 97 -2.10 4.91 12.11
CA SER A 97 -0.75 4.68 12.63
C SER A 97 0.27 5.69 12.08
N SER A 98 0.18 6.03 10.81
CA SER A 98 1.05 7.04 10.19
C SER A 98 0.84 8.43 10.76
N LEU A 99 -0.42 8.83 10.98
CA LEU A 99 -0.75 10.12 11.60
C LEU A 99 -0.29 10.19 13.06
N VAL A 100 -0.53 9.14 13.85
CA VAL A 100 -0.08 9.07 15.24
C VAL A 100 1.45 9.13 15.31
N THR A 101 2.15 8.39 14.47
CA THR A 101 3.62 8.41 14.41
C THR A 101 4.14 9.79 14.03
N PHE A 102 3.53 10.45 13.05
CA PHE A 102 3.91 11.81 12.63
C PHE A 102 3.69 12.82 13.76
N LEU A 103 2.51 12.79 14.42
CA LEU A 103 2.19 13.69 15.52
C LEU A 103 3.11 13.47 16.73
N THR A 104 3.42 12.22 17.07
CA THR A 104 4.33 11.91 18.18
C THR A 104 5.77 12.32 17.88
N ALA A 105 6.22 12.27 16.63
CA ALA A 105 7.53 12.76 16.22
C ALA A 105 7.64 14.30 16.37
N MET A 106 6.54 15.04 16.23
CA MET A 106 6.49 16.48 16.39
C MET A 106 6.35 16.94 17.85
N THR A 107 5.86 16.08 18.75
CA THR A 107 5.63 16.40 20.16
C THR A 107 6.60 15.70 21.10
N PHE A 108 7.78 16.28 21.30
CA PHE A 108 8.84 15.72 22.19
C PHE A 108 8.45 15.61 23.69
N ARG A 109 7.22 16.01 24.09
CA ARG A 109 6.84 16.22 25.49
C ARG A 109 5.79 15.26 26.09
N ALA A 110 5.33 14.25 25.39
CA ALA A 110 4.19 13.45 25.84
C ALA A 110 4.52 12.01 26.28
N VAL A 111 5.68 11.78 26.90
CA VAL A 111 6.10 10.40 27.30
C VAL A 111 5.08 9.72 28.23
N VAL A 112 4.39 10.47 29.10
CA VAL A 112 3.41 9.91 30.07
C VAL A 112 2.08 9.52 29.38
N LEU A 113 1.66 10.24 28.33
CA LEU A 113 0.47 9.90 27.56
C LEU A 113 0.74 8.79 26.50
N LEU A 114 2.00 8.46 26.27
CA LEU A 114 2.40 7.47 25.28
C LEU A 114 2.14 6.02 25.72
N LEU A 115 2.21 5.68 27.00
CA LEU A 115 2.06 4.30 27.48
C LEU A 115 0.70 3.67 27.11
N PRO A 116 -0.46 4.30 27.40
CA PRO A 116 -1.74 3.76 26.97
C PRO A 116 -1.93 3.79 25.45
N LEU A 117 -1.36 4.80 24.76
CA LEU A 117 -1.37 4.85 23.30
C LEU A 117 -0.55 3.71 22.67
N LEU A 118 0.57 3.33 23.25
CA LEU A 118 1.39 2.21 22.78
C LEU A 118 0.63 0.88 22.82
N SER A 119 -0.15 0.61 23.85
CA SER A 119 -0.94 -0.63 23.92
C SER A 119 -2.03 -0.69 22.85
N ILE A 120 -2.70 0.43 22.58
CA ILE A 120 -3.70 0.55 21.50
C ILE A 120 -3.01 0.38 20.13
N MET A 121 -1.84 0.99 19.95
CA MET A 121 -1.07 0.87 18.71
C MET A 121 -0.60 -0.57 18.44
N TRP A 122 -0.23 -1.32 19.48
CA TRP A 122 0.08 -2.75 19.34
C TRP A 122 -1.12 -3.55 18.84
N LEU A 123 -2.32 -3.29 19.38
CA LEU A 123 -3.53 -3.96 18.94
C LEU A 123 -3.87 -3.62 17.48
N ILE A 124 -3.80 -2.34 17.11
CA ILE A 124 -3.99 -1.88 15.73
C ILE A 124 -2.98 -2.56 14.79
N THR A 125 -1.72 -2.69 15.21
CA THR A 125 -0.67 -3.34 14.41
C THR A 125 -0.97 -4.82 14.17
N LEU A 126 -1.43 -5.56 15.21
CA LEU A 126 -1.80 -6.97 15.07
C LEU A 126 -2.99 -7.16 14.12
N ILE A 127 -4.02 -6.32 14.23
CA ILE A 127 -5.18 -6.34 13.33
C ILE A 127 -4.73 -6.03 11.89
N SER A 128 -3.87 -5.02 11.72
CA SER A 128 -3.34 -4.64 10.41
C SER A 128 -2.50 -5.74 9.79
N LEU A 129 -1.72 -6.45 10.60
CA LEU A 129 -0.93 -7.60 10.13
C LEU A 129 -1.83 -8.73 9.61
N GLY A 130 -2.89 -9.05 10.35
CA GLY A 130 -3.89 -10.04 9.90
C GLY A 130 -4.56 -9.62 8.60
N ALA A 131 -4.99 -8.36 8.49
CA ALA A 131 -5.58 -7.80 7.28
C ALA A 131 -4.58 -7.82 6.11
N ALA A 132 -3.30 -7.48 6.35
CA ALA A 132 -2.27 -7.51 5.32
C ALA A 132 -2.04 -8.93 4.78
N VAL A 133 -1.91 -9.92 5.66
CA VAL A 133 -1.77 -11.33 5.27
C VAL A 133 -2.96 -11.79 4.43
N TYR A 134 -4.17 -11.45 4.85
CA TYR A 134 -5.39 -11.80 4.11
C TYR A 134 -5.43 -11.12 2.73
N LEU A 135 -5.13 -9.83 2.63
CA LEU A 135 -5.09 -9.12 1.35
C LEU A 135 -3.98 -9.63 0.44
N ILE A 136 -2.79 -9.94 0.98
CA ILE A 136 -1.70 -10.58 0.21
C ILE A 136 -2.17 -11.91 -0.36
N TYR A 137 -2.83 -12.75 0.45
CA TYR A 137 -3.40 -14.01 -0.02
C TYR A 137 -4.37 -13.79 -1.19
N LEU A 138 -5.30 -12.84 -1.09
CA LEU A 138 -6.23 -12.52 -2.18
C LEU A 138 -5.51 -11.99 -3.43
N CYS A 139 -4.49 -11.13 -3.25
CA CYS A 139 -3.72 -10.59 -4.37
C CYS A 139 -2.80 -11.61 -5.06
N LEU A 140 -2.48 -12.73 -4.41
CA LEU A 140 -1.75 -13.85 -5.00
C LEU A 140 -2.64 -14.74 -5.88
N GLN A 141 -3.95 -14.75 -5.65
CA GLN A 141 -4.90 -15.56 -6.43
C GLN A 141 -4.82 -15.19 -7.92
N PRO A 142 -5.09 -16.13 -8.83
CA PRO A 142 -5.24 -15.79 -10.25
C PRO A 142 -6.42 -14.84 -10.44
N GLY A 143 -6.31 -13.94 -11.43
CA GLY A 143 -7.44 -13.09 -11.84
C GLY A 143 -8.54 -13.91 -12.48
N THR A 144 -9.77 -13.42 -12.44
CA THR A 144 -10.91 -14.05 -13.14
C THR A 144 -10.69 -13.95 -14.65
N PRO A 145 -10.80 -15.08 -15.40
CA PRO A 145 -10.63 -15.04 -16.84
C PRO A 145 -11.78 -14.26 -17.52
N GLY A 146 -11.44 -13.59 -18.61
CA GLY A 146 -12.41 -12.81 -19.39
C GLY A 146 -12.94 -11.56 -18.69
N THR A 147 -14.08 -11.07 -19.13
CA THR A 147 -14.74 -9.89 -18.56
C THR A 147 -15.49 -10.24 -17.29
N ASN A 148 -15.30 -9.46 -16.23
CA ASN A 148 -16.07 -9.55 -14.98
C ASN A 148 -16.87 -8.25 -14.71
N GLN A 149 -17.56 -8.18 -13.57
CA GLN A 149 -18.35 -6.99 -13.19
C GLN A 149 -17.54 -5.69 -13.08
N TYR A 150 -16.21 -5.75 -13.04
CA TYR A 150 -15.33 -4.58 -12.92
C TYR A 150 -14.63 -4.22 -14.25
N GLY A 151 -14.86 -4.98 -15.31
CA GLY A 151 -14.34 -4.67 -16.64
C GLY A 151 -13.65 -5.84 -17.35
N PRO A 152 -13.05 -5.56 -18.51
CA PRO A 152 -12.34 -6.57 -19.30
C PRO A 152 -11.07 -7.05 -18.61
N GLU A 153 -10.56 -8.18 -19.07
CA GLU A 153 -9.29 -8.73 -18.58
C GLU A 153 -8.14 -7.73 -18.81
N PRO A 154 -7.30 -7.44 -17.79
CA PRO A 154 -6.24 -6.46 -17.91
C PRO A 154 -5.15 -6.92 -18.90
N ALA A 155 -4.75 -6.04 -19.80
CA ALA A 155 -3.55 -6.23 -20.62
C ALA A 155 -2.31 -6.08 -19.73
N MET A 156 -1.25 -6.88 -20.00
CA MET A 156 0.02 -6.75 -19.27
C MET A 156 0.70 -5.43 -19.65
N ALA A 157 1.09 -4.63 -18.66
CA ALA A 157 1.84 -3.39 -18.85
C ALA A 157 3.35 -3.59 -18.61
N VAL A 158 3.78 -4.61 -17.86
CA VAL A 158 5.18 -4.89 -17.48
C VAL A 158 5.65 -6.26 -17.95
#